data_a69008db558e3d285c5a1c64260855a5
#
_entry.id   a69008db558e3d285c5a1c64260855a5
#
_cell.length_a   1.000
_cell.length_b   1.000
_cell.length_c   1.000
_cell.angle_alpha   90.00
_cell.angle_beta   90.00
_cell.angle_gamma   90.00
#
_symmetry.space_group_name_H-M   'P 1'
#
loop_
_entity.id
_entity.type
_entity.pdbx_description
1 polymer ?
#
loop_
_entity_poly.entity_id
_entity_poly.type
_entity_poly.pdbx_seq_one_letter_code
_entity_poly.pdbx_strand_id
1 'polypeptide(L)'
;LDAKPAYSEGVNCVACHTLSAYKGVQGPDGKLQLGLKSYEVSDKLQGPAGFNQGLQKLKASGDTLFGGAVAGADEDQKPNPHLGEAVEFQGKEIPALPMEGNPVQMKTNNACMGCHDQRNNPHGVPLCQTGSEYTMANTDVNCLACHMPISDGVADHSMGGGHDSAMLQRSVVFDVTTESDGDKINASVLLKNQQPHSMPTGAPFRNMYLKLTAYDENGEVVWQNAEGHPAKTDPQAYMVMTLTDDEGKPAPPPTATKPGKDTRLKPHETRTLTYEIPADGVVLVRGELYYNLLWPGLVKKFSHLPEELTAPVLIADAETMIAAP
;
A
#
# COMPACT_ATOMS: atom_id res chain seq x y z
N LEU A 1 -15.18 -19.29 -10.82
CA LEU A 1 -13.76 -18.92 -10.95
C LEU A 1 -12.93 -19.53 -9.82
N ASP A 2 -13.45 -19.49 -8.58
CA ASP A 2 -12.76 -19.94 -7.37
C ASP A 2 -12.41 -21.42 -7.34
N ALA A 3 -13.06 -22.23 -8.19
CA ALA A 3 -12.79 -23.66 -8.31
C ALA A 3 -11.56 -24.00 -9.19
N LYS A 4 -10.91 -23.02 -9.81
CA LYS A 4 -9.71 -23.22 -10.63
C LYS A 4 -8.45 -23.10 -9.78
N PRO A 5 -7.54 -24.09 -9.74
CA PRO A 5 -6.31 -24.03 -8.94
C PRO A 5 -5.50 -22.74 -9.14
N ALA A 6 -5.43 -22.22 -10.37
CA ALA A 6 -4.72 -20.99 -10.69
C ALA A 6 -5.26 -19.73 -9.97
N TYR A 7 -6.49 -19.74 -9.48
CA TYR A 7 -7.04 -18.63 -8.70
C TYR A 7 -6.66 -18.68 -7.22
N SER A 8 -6.43 -19.88 -6.69
CA SER A 8 -5.96 -20.05 -5.32
C SER A 8 -4.47 -19.72 -5.15
N GLU A 9 -3.70 -19.79 -6.23
CA GLU A 9 -2.27 -19.48 -6.21
C GLU A 9 -1.98 -17.96 -6.22
N GLY A 10 -2.92 -17.14 -6.73
CA GLY A 10 -2.71 -15.70 -6.88
C GLY A 10 -1.54 -15.35 -7.80
N VAL A 11 -0.80 -14.28 -7.44
CA VAL A 11 0.45 -13.91 -8.11
C VAL A 11 1.58 -14.71 -7.50
N ASN A 12 2.05 -15.73 -8.20
CA ASN A 12 3.11 -16.62 -7.74
C ASN A 12 4.51 -16.15 -8.15
N CYS A 13 5.54 -16.84 -7.68
CA CYS A 13 6.95 -16.49 -7.92
C CYS A 13 7.24 -16.33 -9.43
N VAL A 14 6.77 -17.25 -10.25
CA VAL A 14 7.03 -17.25 -11.70
C VAL A 14 6.40 -16.04 -12.37
N ALA A 15 5.20 -15.61 -11.93
CA ALA A 15 4.53 -14.45 -12.51
C ALA A 15 5.36 -13.15 -12.42
N CYS A 16 6.05 -12.94 -11.28
CA CYS A 16 6.94 -11.79 -11.09
C CYS A 16 8.34 -12.04 -11.68
N HIS A 17 8.90 -13.22 -11.41
CA HIS A 17 10.29 -13.52 -11.80
C HIS A 17 10.47 -13.85 -13.30
N THR A 18 9.43 -13.86 -14.12
CA THR A 18 9.55 -13.90 -15.59
C THR A 18 9.39 -12.55 -16.24
N LEU A 19 9.13 -11.47 -15.50
CA LEU A 19 9.04 -10.12 -16.03
C LEU A 19 10.45 -9.59 -16.35
N SER A 20 10.76 -9.42 -17.63
CA SER A 20 12.12 -9.02 -18.08
C SER A 20 12.28 -7.52 -18.32
N ALA A 21 11.20 -6.83 -18.73
CA ALA A 21 11.23 -5.39 -18.90
C ALA A 21 9.84 -4.76 -18.71
N TYR A 22 9.77 -3.64 -18.01
CA TYR A 22 8.56 -2.82 -17.93
C TYR A 22 8.45 -1.94 -19.16
N LYS A 23 7.34 -2.04 -19.89
CA LYS A 23 7.06 -1.28 -21.13
C LYS A 23 6.22 -0.03 -20.91
N GLY A 24 5.73 0.17 -19.70
CA GLY A 24 4.73 1.20 -19.40
C GLY A 24 3.30 0.69 -19.43
N VAL A 25 2.41 1.44 -18.81
CA VAL A 25 0.95 1.11 -18.78
C VAL A 25 0.21 1.65 -20.00
N GLN A 26 0.84 2.42 -20.84
CA GLN A 26 0.27 2.89 -22.13
C GLN A 26 0.98 2.21 -23.28
N GLY A 27 0.22 1.58 -24.14
CA GLY A 27 0.72 1.02 -25.39
C GLY A 27 1.03 2.08 -26.45
N PRO A 28 1.72 1.72 -27.55
CA PRO A 28 2.02 2.63 -28.64
C PRO A 28 0.77 3.23 -29.31
N ASP A 29 -0.38 2.58 -29.17
CA ASP A 29 -1.69 3.03 -29.67
C ASP A 29 -2.42 3.95 -28.68
N GLY A 30 -1.79 4.33 -27.57
CA GLY A 30 -2.36 5.15 -26.50
C GLY A 30 -3.36 4.41 -25.60
N LYS A 31 -3.58 3.11 -25.80
CA LYS A 31 -4.46 2.33 -24.95
C LYS A 31 -3.73 1.76 -23.74
N LEU A 32 -4.47 1.61 -22.65
CA LEU A 32 -3.94 0.99 -21.43
C LEU A 32 -3.63 -0.50 -21.66
N GLN A 33 -2.41 -0.87 -21.33
CA GLN A 33 -1.95 -2.24 -21.22
C GLN A 33 -1.61 -2.55 -19.76
N LEU A 34 -2.41 -3.39 -19.12
CA LEU A 34 -2.38 -3.59 -17.68
C LEU A 34 -1.86 -4.97 -17.29
N GLY A 35 -1.27 -5.06 -16.10
CA GLY A 35 -0.72 -6.30 -15.56
C GLY A 35 0.39 -6.84 -16.46
N LEU A 36 0.39 -8.14 -16.74
CA LEU A 36 1.43 -8.78 -17.54
C LEU A 36 1.62 -8.18 -18.95
N LYS A 37 0.59 -7.54 -19.51
CA LYS A 37 0.70 -6.85 -20.82
C LYS A 37 1.61 -5.65 -20.78
N SER A 38 1.85 -5.07 -19.62
CA SER A 38 2.79 -3.94 -19.42
C SER A 38 4.25 -4.38 -19.38
N TYR A 39 4.52 -5.65 -19.55
CA TYR A 39 5.85 -6.22 -19.46
C TYR A 39 6.22 -7.04 -20.70
N GLU A 40 7.52 -7.16 -20.91
CA GLU A 40 8.09 -8.27 -21.65
C GLU A 40 8.24 -9.45 -20.69
N VAL A 41 7.95 -10.67 -21.18
CA VAL A 41 8.05 -11.89 -20.43
C VAL A 41 9.18 -12.74 -20.99
N SER A 42 10.03 -13.25 -20.12
CA SER A 42 11.17 -14.11 -20.46
C SER A 42 10.86 -15.58 -20.17
N ASP A 43 11.52 -16.48 -20.86
CA ASP A 43 11.59 -17.90 -20.54
C ASP A 43 12.63 -18.22 -19.45
N LYS A 44 13.29 -17.18 -18.91
CA LYS A 44 14.25 -17.26 -17.82
C LYS A 44 13.72 -16.56 -16.58
N LEU A 45 14.07 -17.05 -15.41
CA LEU A 45 13.77 -16.36 -14.15
C LEU A 45 14.70 -15.15 -14.00
N GLN A 46 14.09 -14.01 -13.72
CA GLN A 46 14.79 -12.75 -13.48
C GLN A 46 15.15 -12.61 -12.00
N GLY A 47 16.40 -12.36 -11.69
CA GLY A 47 16.88 -12.16 -10.33
C GLY A 47 17.49 -10.78 -10.10
N PRO A 48 17.51 -10.25 -8.87
CA PRO A 48 18.03 -8.92 -8.58
C PRO A 48 19.55 -8.79 -8.77
N ALA A 49 20.29 -9.86 -8.62
CA ALA A 49 21.74 -9.91 -8.81
C ALA A 49 22.17 -10.80 -9.96
N GLY A 50 21.37 -11.82 -10.26
CA GLY A 50 21.53 -12.82 -11.29
C GLY A 50 22.92 -13.41 -11.42
N PHE A 51 23.03 -14.47 -12.22
CA PHE A 51 24.33 -14.92 -12.70
C PHE A 51 24.77 -14.03 -13.85
N ASN A 52 25.43 -12.94 -13.51
CA ASN A 52 26.18 -12.19 -14.52
C ASN A 52 27.41 -13.03 -14.86
N GLN A 53 27.42 -13.65 -16.06
CA GLN A 53 28.58 -14.41 -16.55
C GLN A 53 29.87 -13.58 -16.51
N GLY A 54 29.77 -12.24 -16.64
CA GLY A 54 30.88 -11.32 -16.46
C GLY A 54 31.41 -11.27 -15.04
N LEU A 55 30.54 -11.26 -14.02
CA LEU A 55 30.94 -11.31 -12.61
C LEU A 55 31.55 -12.67 -12.22
N GLN A 56 31.06 -13.76 -12.79
CA GLN A 56 31.67 -15.08 -12.61
C GLN A 56 33.06 -15.17 -13.25
N LYS A 57 33.24 -14.59 -14.45
CA LYS A 57 34.55 -14.50 -15.11
C LYS A 57 35.52 -13.63 -14.31
N LEU A 58 35.08 -12.49 -13.78
CA LEU A 58 35.88 -11.62 -12.91
C LEU A 58 36.27 -12.33 -11.60
N LYS A 59 35.36 -13.07 -10.96
CA LYS A 59 35.67 -13.88 -9.78
C LYS A 59 36.66 -15.01 -10.09
N ALA A 60 36.52 -15.64 -11.24
CA ALA A 60 37.41 -16.73 -11.68
C ALA A 60 38.80 -16.23 -12.10
N SER A 61 38.93 -14.98 -12.58
CA SER A 61 40.20 -14.37 -12.96
C SER A 61 40.95 -13.74 -11.77
N GLY A 62 40.32 -13.63 -10.61
CA GLY A 62 40.89 -12.91 -9.46
C GLY A 62 40.99 -11.39 -9.64
N ASP A 63 40.39 -10.86 -10.69
CA ASP A 63 40.36 -9.43 -10.96
C ASP A 63 39.43 -8.69 -9.98
N THR A 64 39.80 -7.48 -9.64
CA THR A 64 39.06 -6.62 -8.70
C THR A 64 38.23 -5.61 -9.46
N LEU A 65 36.96 -5.46 -9.08
CA LEU A 65 36.14 -4.32 -9.50
C LEU A 65 36.51 -3.13 -8.59
N PHE A 66 37.02 -2.05 -9.14
CA PHE A 66 37.45 -0.85 -8.40
C PHE A 66 38.64 -1.05 -7.42
N GLY A 67 39.54 -1.98 -7.68
CA GLY A 67 40.78 -2.11 -6.91
C GLY A 67 40.65 -2.67 -5.49
N GLY A 68 39.47 -3.17 -5.11
CA GLY A 68 39.25 -3.88 -3.84
C GLY A 68 39.19 -5.40 -4.05
N ALA A 69 39.78 -6.19 -3.18
CA ALA A 69 39.64 -7.65 -3.21
C ALA A 69 38.15 -8.01 -3.14
N VAL A 70 37.64 -8.70 -4.16
CA VAL A 70 36.34 -9.36 -4.03
C VAL A 70 36.56 -10.42 -2.94
N ALA A 71 35.92 -10.21 -1.78
CA ALA A 71 35.97 -11.17 -0.68
C ALA A 71 35.71 -12.57 -1.25
N GLY A 72 36.57 -13.50 -0.96
CA GLY A 72 36.52 -14.85 -1.45
C GLY A 72 35.13 -15.41 -1.28
N ALA A 73 34.70 -16.24 -2.22
CA ALA A 73 33.48 -16.98 -2.07
C ALA A 73 33.59 -17.74 -0.74
N ASP A 74 32.75 -17.37 0.22
CA ASP A 74 32.65 -18.09 1.48
C ASP A 74 32.26 -19.53 1.11
N GLU A 75 33.09 -20.48 1.40
CA GLU A 75 32.82 -21.92 1.13
C GLU A 75 31.56 -22.39 1.87
N ASP A 76 31.11 -21.60 2.86
CA ASP A 76 29.86 -21.82 3.61
C ASP A 76 28.61 -21.17 3.00
N GLN A 77 28.66 -20.50 1.83
CA GLN A 77 27.47 -20.03 1.18
C GLN A 77 26.62 -21.23 0.75
N LYS A 78 25.51 -21.42 1.48
CA LYS A 78 24.46 -22.37 1.07
C LYS A 78 24.16 -22.18 -0.41
N PRO A 79 24.11 -23.27 -1.21
CA PRO A 79 23.80 -23.15 -2.61
C PRO A 79 22.48 -22.39 -2.78
N ASN A 80 22.43 -21.47 -3.73
CA ASN A 80 21.20 -20.73 -4.03
C ASN A 80 20.09 -21.75 -4.34
N PRO A 81 19.01 -21.82 -3.56
CA PRO A 81 17.97 -22.82 -3.74
C PRO A 81 17.25 -22.69 -5.10
N HIS A 82 17.41 -21.55 -5.77
CA HIS A 82 16.84 -21.31 -7.09
C HIS A 82 17.72 -21.80 -8.25
N LEU A 83 18.92 -22.30 -7.96
CA LEU A 83 19.79 -22.97 -8.92
C LEU A 83 19.62 -24.49 -8.88
N GLY A 84 18.45 -24.94 -8.45
CA GLY A 84 18.16 -26.34 -8.32
C GLY A 84 18.56 -27.17 -9.53
N GLU A 85 19.01 -28.37 -9.26
CA GLU A 85 19.08 -29.44 -10.27
C GLU A 85 17.66 -29.76 -10.77
N ALA A 86 17.55 -30.39 -11.94
CA ALA A 86 16.29 -30.93 -12.41
C ALA A 86 15.67 -31.81 -11.31
N VAL A 87 14.38 -31.60 -11.04
CA VAL A 87 13.65 -32.36 -10.02
C VAL A 87 12.67 -33.37 -10.70
N GLU A 88 12.59 -34.57 -10.16
CA GLU A 88 11.58 -35.50 -10.58
C GLU A 88 10.25 -35.20 -9.85
N PHE A 89 9.18 -34.96 -10.63
CA PHE A 89 7.85 -34.76 -10.09
C PHE A 89 6.85 -35.57 -10.90
N GLN A 90 6.12 -36.45 -10.22
CA GLN A 90 5.13 -37.37 -10.84
C GLN A 90 5.70 -38.21 -12.00
N GLY A 91 6.95 -38.70 -11.87
CA GLY A 91 7.62 -39.49 -12.87
C GLY A 91 8.09 -38.71 -14.11
N LYS A 92 8.13 -37.38 -14.03
CA LYS A 92 8.69 -36.50 -15.07
C LYS A 92 9.84 -35.68 -14.50
N GLU A 93 10.93 -35.66 -15.23
CA GLU A 93 12.02 -34.75 -14.95
C GLU A 93 11.60 -33.30 -15.32
N ILE A 94 11.60 -32.41 -14.34
CA ILE A 94 11.36 -30.98 -14.54
C ILE A 94 12.72 -30.29 -14.51
N PRO A 95 13.18 -29.75 -15.64
CA PRO A 95 14.46 -29.06 -15.68
C PRO A 95 14.46 -27.81 -14.80
N ALA A 96 15.59 -27.47 -14.21
CA ALA A 96 15.77 -26.19 -13.55
C ALA A 96 15.51 -25.05 -14.54
N LEU A 97 14.75 -24.05 -14.11
CA LEU A 97 14.53 -22.86 -14.92
C LEU A 97 15.84 -22.03 -14.98
N PRO A 98 16.29 -21.64 -16.18
CA PRO A 98 17.48 -20.80 -16.30
C PRO A 98 17.23 -19.45 -15.60
N MET A 99 18.25 -18.91 -14.94
CA MET A 99 18.21 -17.62 -14.26
C MET A 99 19.06 -16.57 -14.96
N GLU A 100 18.61 -15.34 -14.92
CA GLU A 100 19.27 -14.17 -15.48
C GLU A 100 19.26 -13.00 -14.50
N GLY A 101 20.35 -12.25 -14.43
CA GLY A 101 20.45 -11.03 -13.63
C GLY A 101 19.77 -9.86 -14.29
N ASN A 102 18.80 -9.27 -13.62
CA ASN A 102 18.07 -8.11 -14.14
C ASN A 102 17.79 -7.09 -13.01
N PRO A 103 18.81 -6.39 -12.52
CA PRO A 103 18.63 -5.42 -11.44
C PRO A 103 17.72 -4.24 -11.83
N VAL A 104 17.67 -3.87 -13.10
CA VAL A 104 16.80 -2.78 -13.59
C VAL A 104 15.33 -3.14 -13.39
N GLN A 105 14.95 -4.38 -13.63
CA GLN A 105 13.58 -4.85 -13.44
C GLN A 105 13.30 -5.19 -11.97
N MET A 106 14.22 -5.88 -11.30
CA MET A 106 13.98 -6.52 -10.02
C MET A 106 14.37 -5.69 -8.79
N LYS A 107 15.13 -4.59 -8.96
CA LYS A 107 15.53 -3.68 -7.85
C LYS A 107 14.91 -2.29 -7.95
N THR A 108 14.00 -2.07 -8.88
CA THR A 108 13.33 -0.78 -9.07
C THR A 108 11.81 -0.96 -9.02
N ASN A 109 11.08 0.13 -9.09
CA ASN A 109 9.63 0.14 -9.16
C ASN A 109 9.06 -0.56 -10.40
N ASN A 110 9.90 -0.82 -11.41
CA ASN A 110 9.48 -1.46 -12.65
C ASN A 110 8.74 -2.77 -12.41
N ALA A 111 9.17 -3.57 -11.43
CA ALA A 111 8.50 -4.83 -11.09
C ALA A 111 7.03 -4.65 -10.65
N CYS A 112 6.68 -3.48 -10.11
CA CYS A 112 5.38 -3.19 -9.49
C CYS A 112 4.44 -2.40 -10.41
N MET A 113 5.00 -1.47 -11.21
CA MET A 113 4.25 -0.42 -11.90
C MET A 113 3.19 -0.94 -12.88
N GLY A 114 3.43 -2.02 -13.60
CA GLY A 114 2.47 -2.56 -14.56
C GLY A 114 1.20 -3.13 -13.92
N CYS A 115 1.27 -3.49 -12.64
CA CYS A 115 0.12 -3.97 -11.86
C CYS A 115 -0.46 -2.90 -10.92
N HIS A 116 0.36 -1.99 -10.40
CA HIS A 116 -0.05 -1.01 -9.38
C HIS A 116 -0.13 0.43 -9.87
N ASP A 117 0.10 0.69 -11.17
CA ASP A 117 -0.21 1.97 -11.76
C ASP A 117 -1.60 1.98 -12.40
N GLN A 118 -1.86 2.95 -13.21
CA GLN A 118 -3.16 3.32 -13.73
C GLN A 118 -4.03 2.14 -14.17
N ARG A 119 -5.13 1.92 -13.45
CA ARG A 119 -6.20 0.99 -13.82
C ARG A 119 -7.48 1.75 -13.97
N ASN A 120 -8.09 1.66 -15.15
CA ASN A 120 -9.36 2.31 -15.44
C ASN A 120 -10.49 1.29 -15.50
N ASN A 121 -11.70 1.75 -15.20
CA ASN A 121 -12.90 1.00 -15.50
C ASN A 121 -13.22 1.05 -17.02
N PRO A 122 -14.26 0.35 -17.51
CA PRO A 122 -14.65 0.39 -18.93
C PRO A 122 -15.01 1.78 -19.47
N HIS A 123 -15.32 2.74 -18.61
CA HIS A 123 -15.64 4.13 -18.97
C HIS A 123 -14.41 5.06 -18.94
N GLY A 124 -13.22 4.53 -18.71
CA GLY A 124 -11.99 5.32 -18.66
C GLY A 124 -11.71 6.01 -17.32
N VAL A 125 -12.54 5.77 -16.30
CA VAL A 125 -12.37 6.39 -14.97
C VAL A 125 -11.23 5.67 -14.23
N PRO A 126 -10.21 6.41 -13.74
CA PRO A 126 -9.13 5.83 -12.97
C PRO A 126 -9.63 5.22 -11.65
N LEU A 127 -9.27 3.96 -11.39
CA LEU A 127 -9.59 3.24 -10.16
C LEU A 127 -8.40 3.06 -9.25
N CYS A 128 -7.21 2.84 -9.81
CA CYS A 128 -5.96 2.71 -9.08
C CYS A 128 -4.90 3.54 -9.80
N GLN A 129 -4.18 4.37 -9.06
CA GLN A 129 -3.14 5.27 -9.57
C GLN A 129 -1.91 5.31 -8.66
N THR A 130 -1.65 4.24 -7.89
CA THR A 130 -0.57 4.21 -6.89
C THR A 130 0.79 4.55 -7.50
N GLY A 131 1.09 4.03 -8.68
CA GLY A 131 2.34 4.35 -9.37
C GLY A 131 2.41 5.81 -9.84
N SER A 132 1.30 6.36 -10.36
CA SER A 132 1.22 7.78 -10.73
C SER A 132 1.32 8.69 -9.50
N GLU A 133 0.69 8.34 -8.39
CA GLU A 133 0.79 9.04 -7.10
C GLU A 133 2.25 9.04 -6.60
N TYR A 134 2.92 7.89 -6.68
CA TYR A 134 4.34 7.74 -6.36
C TYR A 134 5.23 8.65 -7.24
N THR A 135 4.97 8.68 -8.54
CA THR A 135 5.75 9.52 -9.47
C THR A 135 5.60 11.01 -9.13
N MET A 136 4.40 11.44 -8.73
CA MET A 136 4.16 12.82 -8.29
C MET A 136 4.85 13.16 -6.97
N ALA A 137 5.11 12.19 -6.10
CA ALA A 137 5.82 12.39 -4.85
C ALA A 137 7.29 12.76 -5.02
N ASN A 138 7.87 12.48 -6.19
CA ASN A 138 9.26 12.80 -6.54
C ASN A 138 10.26 12.36 -5.46
N THR A 139 10.21 11.09 -5.09
CA THR A 139 11.04 10.47 -4.03
C THR A 139 12.00 9.44 -4.61
N ASP A 140 13.15 9.26 -3.95
CA ASP A 140 14.12 8.21 -4.28
C ASP A 140 13.82 6.88 -3.57
N VAL A 141 12.87 6.86 -2.62
CA VAL A 141 12.48 5.65 -1.89
C VAL A 141 11.59 4.80 -2.78
N ASN A 142 12.09 3.66 -3.24
CA ASN A 142 11.33 2.77 -4.12
C ASN A 142 10.33 1.88 -3.37
N CYS A 143 9.41 1.25 -4.11
CA CYS A 143 8.36 0.38 -3.56
C CYS A 143 8.94 -0.76 -2.70
N LEU A 144 10.05 -1.35 -3.16
CA LEU A 144 10.68 -2.50 -2.49
C LEU A 144 11.20 -2.15 -1.09
N ALA A 145 11.64 -0.90 -0.87
CA ALA A 145 12.18 -0.48 0.42
C ALA A 145 11.17 -0.67 1.57
N CYS A 146 9.88 -0.51 1.29
CA CYS A 146 8.81 -0.64 2.27
C CYS A 146 8.05 -1.96 2.13
N HIS A 147 7.77 -2.41 0.88
CA HIS A 147 6.91 -3.57 0.61
C HIS A 147 7.67 -4.90 0.48
N MET A 148 8.98 -4.84 0.29
CA MET A 148 9.87 -6.01 0.24
C MET A 148 11.19 -5.70 0.96
N PRO A 149 11.15 -5.31 2.25
CA PRO A 149 12.37 -4.93 2.97
C PRO A 149 13.35 -6.10 3.03
N ILE A 150 14.64 -5.77 3.06
CA ILE A 150 15.68 -6.78 3.20
C ILE A 150 15.91 -7.03 4.69
N SER A 151 15.76 -8.28 5.11
CA SER A 151 16.11 -8.77 6.44
C SER A 151 17.09 -9.94 6.29
N ASP A 152 18.21 -9.88 6.99
CA ASP A 152 19.28 -10.91 6.95
C ASP A 152 19.77 -11.24 5.51
N GLY A 153 19.79 -10.23 4.64
CA GLY A 153 20.22 -10.35 3.25
C GLY A 153 19.18 -10.95 2.29
N VAL A 154 17.97 -11.22 2.77
CA VAL A 154 16.85 -11.77 1.99
C VAL A 154 15.73 -10.76 1.90
N ALA A 155 15.15 -10.60 0.70
CA ALA A 155 13.96 -9.75 0.52
C ALA A 155 12.72 -10.45 1.10
N ASP A 156 11.97 -9.72 1.93
CA ASP A 156 10.68 -10.18 2.42
C ASP A 156 9.65 -10.10 1.28
N HIS A 157 9.05 -11.23 0.95
CA HIS A 157 8.03 -11.34 -0.10
C HIS A 157 6.60 -11.32 0.45
N SER A 158 6.38 -10.96 1.71
CA SER A 158 5.04 -10.81 2.29
C SER A 158 4.23 -9.68 1.62
N MET A 159 4.92 -8.68 1.06
CA MET A 159 4.33 -7.55 0.36
C MET A 159 3.21 -6.89 1.17
N GLY A 160 3.46 -6.62 2.45
CA GLY A 160 2.51 -5.97 3.34
C GLY A 160 1.87 -4.73 2.71
N GLY A 161 0.64 -4.47 3.03
CA GLY A 161 -0.14 -3.36 2.48
C GLY A 161 -1.42 -3.11 3.26
N GLY A 162 -2.53 -2.80 2.58
CA GLY A 162 -3.81 -2.50 3.24
C GLY A 162 -4.45 -3.63 4.06
N HIS A 163 -3.90 -4.84 4.01
CA HIS A 163 -4.28 -5.98 4.85
C HIS A 163 -3.28 -6.25 6.00
N ASP A 164 -2.20 -5.46 6.08
CA ASP A 164 -1.17 -5.59 7.10
C ASP A 164 -1.30 -4.44 8.10
N SER A 165 -1.77 -4.75 9.30
CA SER A 165 -2.00 -3.76 10.36
C SER A 165 -0.69 -3.06 10.78
N ALA A 166 0.43 -3.78 10.84
CA ALA A 166 1.72 -3.20 11.22
C ALA A 166 2.23 -2.21 10.17
N MET A 167 2.01 -2.49 8.87
CA MET A 167 2.33 -1.55 7.81
C MET A 167 1.40 -0.33 7.83
N LEU A 168 0.11 -0.52 8.06
CA LEU A 168 -0.86 0.57 8.20
C LEU A 168 -0.49 1.50 9.36
N GLN A 169 -0.13 0.96 10.53
CA GLN A 169 0.28 1.74 11.71
C GLN A 169 1.55 2.58 11.46
N ARG A 170 2.48 2.09 10.65
CA ARG A 170 3.70 2.83 10.28
C ARG A 170 3.48 3.89 9.19
N SER A 171 2.32 3.91 8.56
CA SER A 171 2.06 4.73 7.37
C SER A 171 1.71 6.18 7.70
N VAL A 172 1.33 6.49 8.94
CA VAL A 172 0.86 7.80 9.35
C VAL A 172 1.50 8.25 10.65
N VAL A 173 1.86 9.54 10.75
CA VAL A 173 2.07 10.21 12.04
C VAL A 173 0.74 10.84 12.44
N PHE A 174 0.34 10.60 13.67
CA PHE A 174 -0.93 11.03 14.22
C PHE A 174 -0.71 11.64 15.60
N ASP A 175 -1.33 12.79 15.84
CA ASP A 175 -1.24 13.47 17.14
C ASP A 175 -2.51 14.26 17.41
N VAL A 176 -2.83 14.46 18.69
CA VAL A 176 -3.96 15.27 19.15
C VAL A 176 -3.45 16.28 20.17
N THR A 177 -3.65 17.55 19.89
CA THR A 177 -3.33 18.64 20.81
C THR A 177 -4.58 19.45 21.12
N THR A 178 -4.65 20.03 22.31
CA THR A 178 -5.78 20.82 22.77
C THR A 178 -5.32 22.13 23.38
N GLU A 179 -6.12 23.17 23.19
CA GLU A 179 -5.94 24.48 23.81
C GLU A 179 -7.29 24.93 24.39
N SER A 180 -7.29 25.28 25.68
CA SER A 180 -8.49 25.78 26.37
C SER A 180 -8.71 27.25 26.03
N ASP A 181 -9.93 27.59 25.62
CA ASP A 181 -10.35 28.99 25.30
C ASP A 181 -11.73 29.26 25.91
N GLY A 182 -11.73 29.70 27.16
CA GLY A 182 -12.95 30.00 27.91
C GLY A 182 -13.82 28.78 28.13
N ASP A 183 -15.00 28.77 27.51
CA ASP A 183 -15.99 27.71 27.58
C ASP A 183 -15.81 26.61 26.50
N LYS A 184 -14.71 26.71 25.75
CA LYS A 184 -14.38 25.78 24.66
C LYS A 184 -12.97 25.19 24.80
N ILE A 185 -12.79 24.05 24.16
CA ILE A 185 -11.50 23.42 23.90
C ILE A 185 -11.32 23.37 22.39
N ASN A 186 -10.27 24.01 21.89
CA ASN A 186 -9.83 23.91 20.51
C ASN A 186 -8.94 22.67 20.35
N ALA A 187 -9.46 21.61 19.76
CA ALA A 187 -8.71 20.39 19.48
C ALA A 187 -8.14 20.43 18.05
N SER A 188 -6.85 20.14 17.94
CA SER A 188 -6.15 20.02 16.66
C SER A 188 -5.65 18.60 16.48
N VAL A 189 -6.04 17.95 15.39
CA VAL A 189 -5.64 16.58 15.03
C VAL A 189 -4.69 16.64 13.85
N LEU A 190 -3.43 16.27 14.09
CA LEU A 190 -2.39 16.19 13.07
C LEU A 190 -2.43 14.82 12.38
N LEU A 191 -2.48 14.85 11.06
CA LEU A 191 -2.37 13.69 10.18
C LEU A 191 -1.22 13.92 9.21
N LYS A 192 -0.19 13.09 9.24
CA LYS A 192 0.91 13.18 8.26
C LYS A 192 1.09 11.84 7.56
N ASN A 193 0.80 11.82 6.27
CA ASN A 193 1.08 10.66 5.42
C ASN A 193 2.59 10.51 5.22
N GLN A 194 3.15 9.40 5.67
CA GLN A 194 4.57 9.10 5.50
C GLN A 194 4.88 8.41 4.16
N GLN A 195 3.84 8.07 3.40
CA GLN A 195 3.97 7.28 2.19
C GLN A 195 4.21 8.17 0.95
N PRO A 196 4.96 7.67 -0.04
CA PRO A 196 5.13 8.35 -1.33
C PRO A 196 3.93 8.12 -2.29
N HIS A 197 2.80 7.75 -1.76
CA HIS A 197 1.52 7.62 -2.46
C HIS A 197 0.38 8.08 -1.55
N SER A 198 -0.81 8.27 -2.09
CA SER A 198 -1.97 8.68 -1.31
C SER A 198 -2.33 7.65 -0.24
N MET A 199 -2.95 8.10 0.83
CA MET A 199 -3.44 7.23 1.89
C MET A 199 -4.92 7.50 2.17
N PRO A 200 -5.79 6.49 1.98
CA PRO A 200 -5.53 5.17 1.38
C PRO A 200 -5.21 5.26 -0.12
N THR A 201 -4.60 4.22 -0.70
CA THR A 201 -4.34 4.10 -2.14
C THR A 201 -4.88 2.80 -2.71
N GLY A 202 -4.77 2.61 -4.02
CA GLY A 202 -5.24 1.43 -4.73
C GLY A 202 -6.74 1.49 -5.02
N ALA A 203 -7.50 0.53 -4.51
CA ALA A 203 -8.92 0.43 -4.81
C ALA A 203 -9.75 1.60 -4.24
N PRO A 204 -10.68 2.20 -5.01
CA PRO A 204 -11.40 3.41 -4.61
C PRO A 204 -12.40 3.19 -3.47
N PHE A 205 -12.68 1.97 -3.09
CA PHE A 205 -13.55 1.64 -1.95
C PHE A 205 -12.81 1.59 -0.60
N ARG A 206 -11.47 1.73 -0.60
CA ARG A 206 -10.67 1.89 0.63
C ARG A 206 -10.88 3.29 1.19
N ASN A 207 -10.96 3.39 2.50
CA ASN A 207 -11.16 4.66 3.17
C ASN A 207 -10.51 4.69 4.55
N MET A 208 -10.30 5.90 5.07
CA MET A 208 -9.92 6.13 6.47
C MET A 208 -10.88 7.14 7.08
N TYR A 209 -11.02 7.08 8.39
CA TYR A 209 -11.78 8.09 9.12
C TYR A 209 -11.24 8.32 10.52
N LEU A 210 -11.39 9.56 10.96
CA LEU A 210 -11.10 9.99 12.32
C LEU A 210 -12.37 9.87 13.17
N LYS A 211 -12.20 9.31 14.36
CA LYS A 211 -13.14 9.43 15.49
C LYS A 211 -12.46 10.25 16.57
N LEU A 212 -13.03 11.39 16.91
CA LEU A 212 -12.57 12.26 18.00
C LEU A 212 -13.63 12.27 19.08
N THR A 213 -13.23 11.97 20.32
CA THR A 213 -14.14 11.80 21.45
C THR A 213 -13.60 12.55 22.65
N ALA A 214 -14.48 13.26 23.36
CA ALA A 214 -14.17 13.90 24.65
C ALA A 214 -14.90 13.17 25.79
N TYR A 215 -14.19 12.99 26.90
CA TYR A 215 -14.65 12.23 28.06
C TYR A 215 -14.63 13.08 29.32
N ASP A 216 -15.54 12.79 30.23
CA ASP A 216 -15.57 13.33 31.57
C ASP A 216 -14.66 12.54 32.55
N GLU A 217 -14.68 12.94 33.84
CA GLU A 217 -13.91 12.28 34.91
C GLU A 217 -14.32 10.83 35.20
N ASN A 218 -15.53 10.44 34.79
CA ASN A 218 -16.06 9.07 34.95
C ASN A 218 -15.75 8.20 33.73
N GLY A 219 -15.16 8.76 32.67
CA GLY A 219 -14.93 8.09 31.40
C GLY A 219 -16.15 8.04 30.49
N GLU A 220 -17.19 8.82 30.81
CA GLU A 220 -18.37 8.91 29.95
C GLU A 220 -18.14 9.88 28.78
N VAL A 221 -18.72 9.55 27.64
CA VAL A 221 -18.60 10.38 26.42
C VAL A 221 -19.48 11.64 26.58
N VAL A 222 -18.86 12.81 26.60
CA VAL A 222 -19.58 14.10 26.68
C VAL A 222 -19.64 14.79 25.31
N TRP A 223 -18.73 14.47 24.41
CA TRP A 223 -18.76 14.96 23.02
C TRP A 223 -18.05 14.00 22.07
N GLN A 224 -18.49 13.97 20.81
CA GLN A 224 -17.83 13.26 19.73
C GLN A 224 -18.13 13.90 18.37
N ASN A 225 -17.17 13.81 17.43
CA ASN A 225 -17.38 14.36 16.09
C ASN A 225 -18.43 13.59 15.26
N ALA A 226 -18.65 12.31 15.60
CA ALA A 226 -19.68 11.47 14.99
C ALA A 226 -20.05 10.30 15.89
N GLU A 227 -21.34 9.95 16.00
CA GLU A 227 -21.80 8.75 16.75
C GLU A 227 -21.35 7.44 16.11
N GLY A 228 -21.03 7.44 14.83
CA GLY A 228 -20.60 6.29 14.08
C GLY A 228 -19.60 6.68 12.98
N HIS A 229 -19.78 6.13 11.79
CA HIS A 229 -18.90 6.47 10.67
C HIS A 229 -19.17 7.91 10.18
N PRO A 230 -18.16 8.81 10.14
CA PRO A 230 -18.34 10.27 9.95
C PRO A 230 -18.70 10.69 8.53
N ALA A 231 -18.79 9.80 7.57
CA ALA A 231 -18.97 10.13 6.15
C ALA A 231 -20.10 11.12 5.84
N LYS A 232 -21.14 11.19 6.69
CA LYS A 232 -22.28 12.09 6.50
C LYS A 232 -22.30 13.25 7.48
N THR A 233 -21.78 13.05 8.69
CA THR A 233 -21.88 14.00 9.81
C THR A 233 -20.66 14.90 9.90
N ASP A 234 -19.48 14.36 9.59
CA ASP A 234 -18.21 15.10 9.60
C ASP A 234 -17.35 14.72 8.37
N PRO A 235 -17.62 15.33 7.21
CA PRO A 235 -16.90 15.00 5.97
C PRO A 235 -15.40 15.30 5.99
N GLN A 236 -14.90 16.21 6.87
CA GLN A 236 -13.46 16.48 7.00
C GLN A 236 -12.72 15.30 7.63
N ALA A 237 -13.39 14.55 8.51
CA ALA A 237 -12.86 13.35 9.15
C ALA A 237 -12.84 12.12 8.23
N TYR A 238 -13.31 12.22 6.98
CA TYR A 238 -13.46 11.09 6.07
C TYR A 238 -12.54 11.22 4.85
N MET A 239 -11.55 10.35 4.76
CA MET A 239 -10.54 10.31 3.71
C MET A 239 -10.84 9.19 2.73
N VAL A 240 -11.29 9.56 1.54
CA VAL A 240 -11.79 8.64 0.51
C VAL A 240 -11.67 9.23 -0.88
N MET A 241 -11.56 8.39 -1.89
CA MET A 241 -11.82 8.76 -3.28
C MET A 241 -13.23 8.30 -3.65
N THR A 242 -14.08 9.23 -4.03
CA THR A 242 -15.44 8.93 -4.51
C THR A 242 -15.48 8.84 -6.02
N LEU A 243 -16.46 8.12 -6.52
CA LEU A 243 -16.74 7.99 -7.95
C LEU A 243 -18.20 8.37 -8.20
N THR A 244 -18.47 8.96 -9.36
CA THR A 244 -19.82 9.43 -9.73
C THR A 244 -20.22 8.98 -11.12
N ASP A 245 -21.52 9.03 -11.38
CA ASP A 245 -22.11 8.97 -12.72
C ASP A 245 -22.07 10.35 -13.41
N ASP A 246 -22.71 10.46 -14.58
CA ASP A 246 -22.75 11.70 -15.37
C ASP A 246 -23.58 12.80 -14.71
N GLU A 247 -24.53 12.45 -13.83
CA GLU A 247 -25.35 13.39 -13.05
C GLU A 247 -24.68 13.78 -11.72
N GLY A 248 -23.46 13.28 -11.43
CA GLY A 248 -22.74 13.57 -10.19
C GLY A 248 -23.23 12.77 -8.98
N LYS A 249 -24.06 11.74 -9.17
CA LYS A 249 -24.48 10.84 -8.10
C LYS A 249 -23.41 9.79 -7.82
N PRO A 250 -23.24 9.34 -6.57
CA PRO A 250 -22.31 8.28 -6.23
C PRO A 250 -22.54 7.02 -7.06
N ALA A 251 -21.51 6.52 -7.71
CA ALA A 251 -21.56 5.33 -8.55
C ALA A 251 -20.48 4.32 -8.14
N PRO A 252 -20.76 3.01 -8.18
CA PRO A 252 -19.76 1.99 -7.91
C PRO A 252 -18.71 1.92 -9.04
N PRO A 253 -17.49 1.41 -8.77
CA PRO A 253 -16.40 1.41 -9.73
C PRO A 253 -16.73 0.91 -11.14
N PRO A 254 -17.50 -0.18 -11.34
CA PRO A 254 -17.80 -0.68 -12.69
C PRO A 254 -18.64 0.27 -13.55
N THR A 255 -19.49 1.08 -12.94
CA THR A 255 -20.49 1.93 -13.63
C THR A 255 -20.19 3.42 -13.51
N ALA A 256 -19.20 3.81 -12.74
CA ALA A 256 -18.78 5.21 -12.63
C ALA A 256 -18.30 5.74 -13.99
N THR A 257 -18.69 6.97 -14.32
CA THR A 257 -18.30 7.66 -15.55
C THR A 257 -17.37 8.84 -15.29
N LYS A 258 -17.27 9.27 -14.02
CA LYS A 258 -16.40 10.38 -13.60
C LYS A 258 -15.72 10.10 -12.25
N PRO A 259 -14.50 10.61 -12.03
CA PRO A 259 -13.97 10.73 -10.68
C PRO A 259 -14.82 11.75 -9.90
N GLY A 260 -15.09 11.46 -8.64
CA GLY A 260 -15.75 12.38 -7.72
C GLY A 260 -14.73 13.13 -6.85
N LYS A 261 -15.10 13.36 -5.59
CA LYS A 261 -14.23 14.04 -4.62
C LYS A 261 -13.13 13.11 -4.12
N ASP A 262 -11.90 13.60 -4.07
CA ASP A 262 -10.75 12.92 -3.48
C ASP A 262 -10.30 13.67 -2.22
N THR A 263 -10.59 13.11 -1.04
CA THR A 263 -10.21 13.65 0.27
C THR A 263 -9.09 12.85 0.94
N ARG A 264 -8.50 11.87 0.25
CA ARG A 264 -7.37 11.09 0.76
C ARG A 264 -6.20 12.01 1.12
N LEU A 265 -5.37 11.57 2.05
CA LEU A 265 -4.08 12.22 2.28
C LEU A 265 -3.19 12.01 1.05
N LYS A 266 -2.72 13.10 0.45
CA LYS A 266 -1.79 13.04 -0.69
C LYS A 266 -0.41 12.51 -0.25
N PRO A 267 0.48 12.12 -1.18
CA PRO A 267 1.84 11.75 -0.84
C PRO A 267 2.51 12.79 0.05
N HIS A 268 3.05 12.35 1.20
CA HIS A 268 3.74 13.20 2.18
C HIS A 268 2.93 14.39 2.74
N GLU A 269 1.62 14.43 2.50
CA GLU A 269 0.76 15.50 3.01
C GLU A 269 0.74 15.52 4.53
N THR A 270 0.82 16.74 5.08
CA THR A 270 0.49 17.03 6.48
C THR A 270 -0.82 17.81 6.48
N ARG A 271 -1.81 17.30 7.22
CA ARG A 271 -3.14 17.91 7.38
C ARG A 271 -3.45 18.07 8.84
N THR A 272 -4.01 19.22 9.23
CA THR A 272 -4.56 19.43 10.56
C THR A 272 -6.07 19.59 10.44
N LEU A 273 -6.81 18.82 11.22
CA LEU A 273 -8.25 18.96 11.40
C LEU A 273 -8.48 19.68 12.73
N THR A 274 -9.38 20.65 12.75
CA THR A 274 -9.68 21.43 13.95
C THR A 274 -11.14 21.25 14.36
N TYR A 275 -11.35 21.18 15.69
CA TYR A 275 -12.65 21.02 16.31
C TYR A 275 -12.79 21.95 17.50
N GLU A 276 -13.98 22.54 17.64
CA GLU A 276 -14.37 23.25 18.86
C GLU A 276 -15.24 22.28 19.70
N ILE A 277 -14.78 21.99 20.90
CA ILE A 277 -15.44 21.09 21.85
C ILE A 277 -15.93 21.92 23.04
N PRO A 278 -17.19 21.81 23.49
CA PRO A 278 -17.63 22.44 24.74
C PRO A 278 -16.76 21.96 25.90
N ALA A 279 -16.23 22.88 26.73
CA ALA A 279 -15.27 22.56 27.78
C ALA A 279 -15.94 21.92 29.04
N ASP A 280 -17.26 22.04 29.17
CA ASP A 280 -17.99 21.59 30.37
C ASP A 280 -17.81 20.09 30.61
N GLY A 281 -17.21 19.76 31.76
CA GLY A 281 -16.98 18.37 32.19
C GLY A 281 -15.90 17.60 31.43
N VAL A 282 -15.23 18.17 30.43
CA VAL A 282 -14.21 17.48 29.65
C VAL A 282 -12.89 17.40 30.40
N VAL A 283 -12.34 16.19 30.56
CA VAL A 283 -11.01 15.95 31.17
C VAL A 283 -10.05 15.26 30.20
N LEU A 284 -10.54 14.61 29.15
CA LEU A 284 -9.74 13.87 28.18
C LEU A 284 -10.30 14.07 26.77
N VAL A 285 -9.45 14.30 25.80
CA VAL A 285 -9.77 14.22 24.36
C VAL A 285 -8.94 13.12 23.73
N ARG A 286 -9.59 12.17 23.06
CA ARG A 286 -8.96 11.04 22.36
C ARG A 286 -9.34 11.03 20.90
N GLY A 287 -8.32 10.94 20.05
CA GLY A 287 -8.45 10.70 18.62
C GLY A 287 -8.08 9.27 18.26
N GLU A 288 -8.86 8.67 17.37
CA GLU A 288 -8.64 7.33 16.83
C GLU A 288 -8.77 7.39 15.31
N LEU A 289 -7.74 6.93 14.60
CA LEU A 289 -7.74 6.88 13.14
C LEU A 289 -7.96 5.44 12.68
N TYR A 290 -9.02 5.22 11.93
CA TYR A 290 -9.41 3.92 11.42
C TYR A 290 -9.20 3.81 9.91
N TYR A 291 -8.80 2.62 9.46
CA TYR A 291 -8.70 2.22 8.07
C TYR A 291 -9.71 1.14 7.74
N ASN A 292 -10.39 1.27 6.60
CA ASN A 292 -11.35 0.30 6.08
C ASN A 292 -10.96 -0.17 4.69
N LEU A 293 -11.06 -1.48 4.46
CA LEU A 293 -10.93 -2.07 3.13
C LEU A 293 -12.14 -1.79 2.25
N LEU A 294 -13.32 -1.59 2.84
CA LEU A 294 -14.59 -1.42 2.13
C LEU A 294 -15.35 -0.19 2.65
N TRP A 295 -16.12 0.47 1.79
CA TRP A 295 -17.09 1.47 2.24
C TRP A 295 -18.15 0.84 3.15
N PRO A 296 -18.72 1.59 4.10
CA PRO A 296 -19.76 1.07 5.00
C PRO A 296 -20.96 0.45 4.25
N GLY A 297 -21.32 1.00 3.08
CA GLY A 297 -22.37 0.45 2.24
C GLY A 297 -22.02 -0.88 1.55
N LEU A 298 -20.73 -1.14 1.32
CA LEU A 298 -20.25 -2.42 0.78
C LEU A 298 -20.14 -3.47 1.87
N VAL A 299 -19.70 -3.11 3.07
CA VAL A 299 -19.66 -4.02 4.23
C VAL A 299 -21.02 -4.72 4.42
N LYS A 300 -22.12 -3.95 4.37
CA LYS A 300 -23.48 -4.50 4.47
C LYS A 300 -23.82 -5.50 3.36
N LYS A 301 -23.30 -5.28 2.14
CA LYS A 301 -23.53 -6.18 1.00
C LYS A 301 -22.67 -7.45 1.05
N PHE A 302 -21.54 -7.37 1.70
CA PHE A 302 -20.57 -8.45 1.84
C PHE A 302 -20.53 -9.05 3.25
N SER A 303 -21.67 -9.06 3.95
CA SER A 303 -21.82 -9.59 5.31
C SER A 303 -21.47 -11.09 5.45
N HIS A 304 -21.29 -11.79 4.35
CA HIS A 304 -20.84 -13.19 4.31
C HIS A 304 -19.30 -13.33 4.34
N LEU A 305 -18.56 -12.23 4.21
CA LEU A 305 -17.10 -12.24 4.31
C LEU A 305 -16.67 -12.33 5.78
N PRO A 306 -15.48 -12.88 6.04
CA PRO A 306 -14.88 -12.88 7.35
C PRO A 306 -14.79 -11.45 7.95
N GLU A 307 -14.97 -11.35 9.27
CA GLU A 307 -14.99 -10.05 9.97
C GLU A 307 -13.66 -9.30 9.80
N GLU A 308 -12.54 -9.99 9.81
CA GLU A 308 -11.19 -9.43 9.60
C GLU A 308 -11.02 -8.71 8.24
N LEU A 309 -11.88 -9.00 7.26
CA LEU A 309 -11.91 -8.30 5.96
C LEU A 309 -12.89 -7.12 5.92
N THR A 310 -13.74 -6.99 6.93
CA THR A 310 -14.83 -5.99 6.92
C THR A 310 -14.79 -5.04 8.11
N ALA A 311 -14.15 -5.44 9.21
CA ALA A 311 -14.00 -4.59 10.39
C ALA A 311 -13.02 -3.43 10.13
N PRO A 312 -13.27 -2.26 10.74
CA PRO A 312 -12.31 -1.17 10.77
C PRO A 312 -11.04 -1.59 11.52
N VAL A 313 -9.89 -1.23 10.98
CA VAL A 313 -8.59 -1.42 11.62
C VAL A 313 -8.16 -0.11 12.25
N LEU A 314 -7.95 -0.08 13.58
CA LEU A 314 -7.33 1.05 14.26
C LEU A 314 -5.86 1.13 13.86
N ILE A 315 -5.47 2.24 13.22
CA ILE A 315 -4.11 2.42 12.69
C ILE A 315 -3.28 3.43 13.47
N ALA A 316 -3.93 4.34 14.19
CA ALA A 316 -3.27 5.26 15.10
C ALA A 316 -4.27 5.76 16.14
N ASP A 317 -3.79 6.07 17.33
CA ASP A 317 -4.53 6.78 18.36
C ASP A 317 -3.61 7.72 19.13
N ALA A 318 -4.20 8.77 19.67
CA ALA A 318 -3.55 9.74 20.55
C ALA A 318 -4.57 10.36 21.50
N GLU A 319 -4.12 10.75 22.67
CA GLU A 319 -4.98 11.37 23.67
C GLU A 319 -4.30 12.54 24.39
N THR A 320 -5.09 13.50 24.80
CA THR A 320 -4.62 14.68 25.53
C THR A 320 -5.51 14.92 26.75
N MET A 321 -4.88 14.99 27.91
CA MET A 321 -5.56 15.38 29.15
C MET A 321 -5.78 16.90 29.16
N ILE A 322 -6.97 17.31 29.54
CA ILE A 322 -7.29 18.72 29.74
C ILE A 322 -6.86 19.13 31.14
N ALA A 323 -5.98 20.12 31.25
CA ALA A 323 -5.59 20.65 32.54
C ALA A 323 -6.81 21.24 33.22
N ALA A 324 -7.01 20.91 34.49
CA ALA A 324 -8.02 21.58 35.31
C ALA A 324 -7.71 23.10 35.38
N PRO A 325 -8.72 23.95 35.28
CA PRO A 325 -8.55 25.42 35.31
C PRO A 325 -7.91 25.94 36.60
#